data_43c4ad9e60ab2784c909fcbc8396edfd
#
_entry.id   43c4ad9e60ab2784c909fcbc8396edfd
#
_cell.length_a   1.000
_cell.length_b   1.000
_cell.length_c   1.000
_cell.angle_alpha   90.00
_cell.angle_beta   90.00
_cell.angle_gamma   90.00
#
_symmetry.space_group_name_H-M   'P 1'
#
loop_
_entity.id
_entity.type
_entity.pdbx_description
1 polymer ?
#
loop_
_entity_poly.entity_id
_entity_poly.type
_entity_poly.pdbx_seq_one_letter_code
_entity_poly.pdbx_strand_id
1 'polypeptide(L)'
;MYKRQVYEWWINAYGITKKVNEIQAPPNSVGMRFFNVYAEKVSRPDMLYRMLEDKTATYLTRHKRDWIHVKDIVSAIALLAESDYTGVLDVGTANPVAVIDLATKMGMGHLPIKEDTPGERDITCADITELQKLGWSPTINILDTVK
;
A
#
# COMPACT_ATOMS: atom_id res chain seq x y z
N MET A 1 0.55 15.64 -12.74
CA MET A 1 0.27 14.55 -13.70
C MET A 1 1.06 13.33 -13.26
N TYR A 2 0.47 12.48 -12.40
CA TYR A 2 1.13 11.26 -11.91
C TYR A 2 1.12 10.25 -13.05
N LYS A 3 2.30 9.96 -13.62
CA LYS A 3 2.45 8.94 -14.65
C LYS A 3 2.11 7.57 -14.05
N ARG A 4 1.20 6.83 -14.69
CA ARG A 4 0.80 5.47 -14.34
C ARG A 4 2.00 4.63 -13.91
N GLN A 5 1.89 3.97 -12.77
CA GLN A 5 2.90 3.06 -12.20
C GLN A 5 3.40 1.95 -13.14
N VAL A 6 2.83 1.84 -14.33
CA VAL A 6 3.05 0.75 -15.30
C VAL A 6 4.50 0.63 -15.81
N TYR A 7 5.32 1.70 -15.74
CA TYR A 7 6.64 1.69 -16.36
C TYR A 7 7.84 1.43 -15.43
N GLU A 8 7.61 1.20 -14.15
CA GLU A 8 8.71 1.13 -13.17
C GLU A 8 8.88 -0.23 -12.48
N TRP A 9 8.27 -1.28 -13.02
CA TRP A 9 8.41 -2.66 -12.52
C TRP A 9 9.84 -3.23 -12.67
N TRP A 10 10.66 -2.61 -13.51
CA TRP A 10 12.01 -3.05 -13.82
C TRP A 10 13.06 -2.65 -12.78
N ILE A 11 12.66 -1.95 -11.69
CA ILE A 11 13.58 -1.40 -10.70
C ILE A 11 14.24 -2.52 -9.87
N ASN A 12 13.52 -3.62 -9.64
CA ASN A 12 14.05 -4.75 -8.87
C ASN A 12 13.39 -6.08 -9.26
N ALA A 13 14.02 -7.19 -8.85
CA ALA A 13 13.54 -8.54 -9.17
C ALA A 13 12.10 -8.81 -8.65
N TYR A 14 11.72 -8.26 -7.50
CA TYR A 14 10.37 -8.41 -6.95
C TYR A 14 9.32 -7.78 -7.88
N GLY A 15 9.54 -6.57 -8.37
CA GLY A 15 8.65 -5.92 -9.33
C GLY A 15 8.47 -6.74 -10.61
N ILE A 16 9.56 -7.31 -11.13
CA ILE A 16 9.54 -8.18 -12.31
C ILE A 16 8.64 -9.40 -12.06
N THR A 17 8.79 -10.10 -10.92
CA THR A 17 7.97 -11.27 -10.61
C THR A 17 6.49 -10.93 -10.51
N LYS A 18 6.13 -9.77 -9.94
CA LYS A 18 4.74 -9.30 -9.89
C LYS A 18 4.19 -9.00 -11.26
N LYS A 19 4.98 -8.40 -12.15
CA LYS A 19 4.57 -8.17 -13.54
C LYS A 19 4.35 -9.47 -14.31
N VAL A 20 5.20 -10.46 -14.12
CA VAL A 20 5.01 -11.78 -14.70
C VAL A 20 3.69 -12.40 -14.25
N ASN A 21 3.35 -12.32 -12.95
CA ASN A 21 2.07 -12.81 -12.44
C ASN A 21 0.87 -12.14 -13.13
N GLU A 22 0.93 -10.82 -13.39
CA GLU A 22 -0.12 -10.12 -14.11
C GLU A 22 -0.25 -10.57 -15.57
N ILE A 23 0.88 -10.81 -16.26
CA ILE A 23 0.89 -11.29 -17.65
C ILE A 23 0.34 -12.71 -17.75
N GLN A 24 0.61 -13.55 -16.74
CA GLN A 24 0.18 -14.94 -16.70
C GLN A 24 -1.21 -15.13 -16.08
N ALA A 25 -1.86 -14.04 -15.63
CA ALA A 25 -3.19 -14.12 -15.05
C ALA A 25 -4.18 -14.75 -16.05
N PRO A 26 -5.07 -15.64 -15.61
CA PRO A 26 -6.09 -16.23 -16.47
C PRO A 26 -6.98 -15.15 -17.10
N PRO A 27 -7.49 -15.35 -18.32
CA PRO A 27 -8.52 -14.47 -18.87
C PRO A 27 -9.75 -14.48 -17.94
N ASN A 28 -10.46 -13.38 -17.86
CA ASN A 28 -11.62 -13.18 -16.98
C ASN A 28 -11.29 -13.25 -15.48
N SER A 29 -10.07 -12.89 -15.10
CA SER A 29 -9.68 -12.75 -13.70
C SER A 29 -9.46 -11.30 -13.30
N VAL A 30 -9.46 -11.05 -11.98
CA VAL A 30 -9.14 -9.74 -11.40
C VAL A 30 -7.79 -9.81 -10.68
N GLY A 31 -6.84 -9.01 -11.13
CA GLY A 31 -5.57 -8.79 -10.46
C GLY A 31 -5.64 -7.55 -9.55
N MET A 32 -5.35 -7.71 -8.27
CA MET A 32 -5.35 -6.61 -7.32
C MET A 32 -3.93 -6.27 -6.88
N ARG A 33 -3.49 -5.03 -7.05
CA ARG A 33 -2.23 -4.52 -6.55
C ARG A 33 -2.45 -3.86 -5.21
N PHE A 34 -2.20 -4.58 -4.12
CA PHE A 34 -2.29 -4.03 -2.78
C PHE A 34 -1.11 -3.12 -2.48
N PHE A 35 -1.40 -1.98 -1.88
CA PHE A 35 -0.40 -1.06 -1.35
C PHE A 35 0.02 -1.47 0.07
N ASN A 36 0.45 -0.56 0.92
CA ASN A 36 0.94 -0.91 2.25
C ASN A 36 -0.22 -1.32 3.18
N VAL A 37 -0.52 -2.61 3.19
CA VAL A 37 -1.61 -3.16 4.02
C VAL A 37 -1.24 -3.13 5.49
N TYR A 38 -2.15 -2.67 6.34
CA TYR A 38 -1.99 -2.71 7.79
C TYR A 38 -3.27 -3.16 8.49
N ALA A 39 -3.09 -3.67 9.70
CA ALA A 39 -4.15 -3.89 10.67
C ALA A 39 -3.52 -3.93 12.07
N GLU A 40 -4.23 -3.39 13.06
CA GLU A 40 -3.76 -3.31 14.42
C GLU A 40 -3.53 -4.72 14.98
N LYS A 41 -2.37 -4.94 15.60
CA LYS A 41 -1.95 -6.18 16.28
C LYS A 41 -1.88 -7.46 15.43
N VAL A 42 -2.32 -7.44 14.17
CA VAL A 42 -2.33 -8.63 13.30
C VAL A 42 -1.38 -8.53 12.11
N SER A 43 -0.77 -7.36 11.85
CA SER A 43 0.29 -7.23 10.85
C SER A 43 1.51 -8.08 11.22
N ARG A 44 2.20 -8.63 10.23
CA ARG A 44 3.42 -9.43 10.46
C ARG A 44 4.48 -8.61 11.21
N PRO A 45 5.28 -9.23 12.09
CA PRO A 45 6.28 -8.51 12.91
C PRO A 45 7.35 -7.75 12.10
N ASP A 46 7.64 -8.18 10.88
CA ASP A 46 8.62 -7.57 9.96
C ASP A 46 8.05 -6.39 9.15
N MET A 47 6.76 -6.12 9.26
CA MET A 47 6.13 -4.99 8.58
C MET A 47 6.33 -3.71 9.38
N LEU A 48 6.64 -2.61 8.68
CA LEU A 48 6.92 -1.32 9.31
C LEU A 48 5.81 -0.85 10.27
N TYR A 49 4.55 -0.99 9.90
CA TYR A 49 3.43 -0.64 10.79
C TYR A 49 3.53 -1.39 12.13
N ARG A 50 3.75 -2.71 12.09
CA ARG A 50 3.87 -3.54 13.28
C ARG A 50 5.11 -3.19 14.10
N MET A 51 6.23 -2.92 13.46
CA MET A 51 7.45 -2.47 14.14
C MET A 51 7.26 -1.14 14.86
N LEU A 52 6.48 -0.21 14.30
CA LEU A 52 6.12 1.05 14.97
C LEU A 52 5.14 0.80 16.13
N GLU A 53 4.16 -0.06 15.95
CA GLU A 53 3.17 -0.43 16.97
C GLU A 53 3.84 -1.09 18.19
N ASP A 54 4.75 -2.04 17.96
CA ASP A 54 5.48 -2.76 19.01
C ASP A 54 6.71 -2.00 19.54
N LYS A 55 7.00 -0.80 19.03
CA LYS A 55 8.19 -0.01 19.39
C LYS A 55 9.53 -0.71 19.10
N THR A 56 9.57 -1.55 18.08
CA THR A 56 10.76 -2.31 17.67
C THR A 56 11.48 -1.70 16.47
N ALA A 57 10.91 -0.68 15.83
CA ALA A 57 11.58 0.06 14.75
C ALA A 57 12.83 0.76 15.27
N THR A 58 13.94 0.68 14.52
CA THR A 58 15.23 1.25 14.89
C THR A 58 15.63 2.46 14.06
N TYR A 59 14.96 2.70 12.95
CA TYR A 59 15.16 3.86 12.08
C TYR A 59 13.87 4.17 11.30
N LEU A 60 13.81 5.36 10.72
CA LEU A 60 12.75 5.80 9.80
C LEU A 60 13.33 6.10 8.43
N THR A 61 12.47 6.25 7.44
CA THR A 61 12.83 6.72 6.09
C THR A 61 11.99 7.95 5.73
N ARG A 62 12.44 8.71 4.71
CA ARG A 62 11.70 9.88 4.21
C ARG A 62 10.55 9.53 3.28
N HIS A 63 10.32 8.24 3.05
CA HIS A 63 9.31 7.75 2.13
C HIS A 63 7.89 8.14 2.55
N LYS A 64 7.03 8.29 1.53
CA LYS A 64 5.57 8.32 1.72
C LYS A 64 4.98 7.02 1.18
N ARG A 65 4.07 6.43 1.93
CA ARG A 65 3.43 5.18 1.57
C ARG A 65 1.91 5.33 1.58
N ASP A 66 1.28 4.72 0.61
CA ASP A 66 -0.17 4.55 0.60
C ASP A 66 -0.53 3.40 1.55
N TRP A 67 -1.10 3.74 2.69
CA TRP A 67 -1.45 2.80 3.74
C TRP A 67 -2.93 2.46 3.66
N ILE A 68 -3.24 1.19 3.43
CA ILE A 68 -4.62 0.72 3.35
C ILE A 68 -4.94 -0.26 4.47
N HIS A 69 -6.05 -0.03 5.16
CA HIS A 69 -6.51 -0.93 6.21
C HIS A 69 -7.10 -2.21 5.63
N VAL A 70 -6.87 -3.36 6.29
CA VAL A 70 -7.35 -4.67 5.82
C VAL A 70 -8.87 -4.71 5.62
N LYS A 71 -9.67 -3.97 6.40
CA LYS A 71 -11.13 -3.90 6.22
C LYS A 71 -11.53 -3.25 4.89
N ASP A 72 -10.80 -2.21 4.46
CA ASP A 72 -11.04 -1.60 3.16
C ASP A 72 -10.64 -2.55 2.02
N ILE A 73 -9.58 -3.35 2.19
CA ILE A 73 -9.24 -4.41 1.23
C ILE A 73 -10.38 -5.44 1.12
N VAL A 74 -10.90 -5.91 2.25
CA VAL A 74 -12.00 -6.89 2.27
C VAL A 74 -13.23 -6.33 1.57
N SER A 75 -13.57 -5.06 1.78
CA SER A 75 -14.69 -4.41 1.08
C SER A 75 -14.48 -4.30 -0.43
N ALA A 76 -13.23 -3.99 -0.86
CA ALA A 76 -12.90 -3.97 -2.29
C ALA A 76 -13.00 -5.36 -2.93
N ILE A 77 -12.50 -6.40 -2.24
CA ILE A 77 -12.60 -7.79 -2.70
C ILE A 77 -14.07 -8.21 -2.83
N ALA A 78 -14.90 -7.91 -1.84
CA ALA A 78 -16.33 -8.24 -1.87
C ALA A 78 -17.03 -7.57 -3.07
N LEU A 79 -16.81 -6.29 -3.29
CA LEU A 79 -17.34 -5.59 -4.46
C LEU A 79 -16.90 -6.22 -5.77
N LEU A 80 -15.60 -6.52 -5.92
CA LEU A 80 -15.07 -7.09 -7.15
C LEU A 80 -15.59 -8.51 -7.40
N ALA A 81 -15.83 -9.30 -6.34
CA ALA A 81 -16.41 -10.64 -6.46
C ALA A 81 -17.86 -10.63 -6.98
N GLU A 82 -18.59 -9.53 -6.78
CA GLU A 82 -19.97 -9.34 -7.26
C GLU A 82 -20.04 -8.56 -8.58
N SER A 83 -18.89 -8.14 -9.13
CA SER A 83 -18.81 -7.35 -10.37
C SER A 83 -18.39 -8.20 -11.57
N ASP A 84 -18.70 -7.71 -12.77
CA ASP A 84 -18.19 -8.27 -14.04
C ASP A 84 -16.82 -7.69 -14.42
N TYR A 85 -16.14 -6.99 -13.50
CA TYR A 85 -14.84 -6.38 -13.79
C TYR A 85 -13.78 -7.45 -14.05
N THR A 86 -12.99 -7.24 -15.10
CA THR A 86 -11.81 -8.06 -15.42
C THR A 86 -10.61 -7.17 -15.69
N GLY A 87 -9.42 -7.63 -15.33
CA GLY A 87 -8.20 -6.86 -15.53
C GLY A 87 -7.43 -6.62 -14.23
N VAL A 88 -6.55 -5.64 -14.24
CA VAL A 88 -5.68 -5.33 -13.08
C VAL A 88 -5.97 -3.91 -12.59
N LEU A 89 -6.14 -3.76 -11.28
CA LEU A 89 -6.39 -2.47 -10.64
C LEU A 89 -5.58 -2.34 -9.33
N ASP A 90 -5.39 -1.08 -8.93
CA ASP A 90 -4.75 -0.75 -7.65
C ASP A 90 -5.77 -0.73 -6.52
N VAL A 91 -5.40 -1.27 -5.36
CA VAL A 91 -6.20 -1.22 -4.12
C VAL A 91 -5.38 -0.52 -3.04
N GLY A 92 -5.69 0.74 -2.81
CA GLY A 92 -5.04 1.64 -1.86
C GLY A 92 -5.97 2.76 -1.45
N THR A 93 -5.44 3.81 -0.83
CA THR A 93 -6.23 4.95 -0.36
C THR A 93 -6.13 6.17 -1.28
N ALA A 94 -5.18 6.19 -2.22
CA ALA A 94 -4.78 7.36 -3.00
C ALA A 94 -4.35 8.57 -2.12
N ASN A 95 -4.01 8.31 -0.85
CA ASN A 95 -3.60 9.32 0.14
C ASN A 95 -2.31 8.91 0.86
N PRO A 96 -1.13 9.11 0.24
CA PRO A 96 0.14 8.73 0.83
C PRO A 96 0.45 9.50 2.11
N VAL A 97 0.80 8.78 3.18
CA VAL A 97 1.24 9.33 4.46
C VAL A 97 2.74 9.10 4.62
N ALA A 98 3.46 10.12 5.09
CA ALA A 98 4.89 9.99 5.36
C ALA A 98 5.14 9.03 6.53
N VAL A 99 6.18 8.19 6.39
CA VAL A 99 6.60 7.27 7.46
C VAL A 99 6.93 8.04 8.74
N ILE A 100 7.55 9.22 8.61
CA ILE A 100 7.89 10.08 9.74
C ILE A 100 6.63 10.60 10.47
N ASP A 101 5.58 10.99 9.73
CA ASP A 101 4.35 11.52 10.31
C ASP A 101 3.61 10.41 11.09
N LEU A 102 3.53 9.21 10.49
CA LEU A 102 2.97 8.04 11.16
C LEU A 102 3.76 7.68 12.42
N ALA A 103 5.09 7.59 12.31
CA ALA A 103 5.95 7.26 13.44
C ALA A 103 5.85 8.32 14.56
N THR A 104 5.77 9.59 14.21
CA THR A 104 5.60 10.68 15.18
C THR A 104 4.29 10.52 15.94
N LYS A 105 3.20 10.25 15.24
CA LYS A 105 1.90 10.00 15.87
C LYS A 105 1.92 8.77 16.77
N MET A 106 2.69 7.75 16.43
CA MET A 106 2.90 6.55 17.26
C MET A 106 3.99 6.72 18.34
N GLY A 107 4.51 7.93 18.59
CA GLY A 107 5.53 8.20 19.60
C GLY A 107 6.93 7.70 19.25
N MET A 108 7.21 7.45 17.96
CA MET A 108 8.51 6.95 17.47
C MET A 108 9.22 7.96 16.54
N GLY A 109 8.77 9.21 16.47
CA GLY A 109 9.34 10.25 15.60
C GLY A 109 10.77 10.68 15.94
N HIS A 110 11.31 10.26 17.09
CA HIS A 110 12.67 10.54 17.55
C HIS A 110 13.74 9.64 16.94
N LEU A 111 13.34 8.60 16.20
CA LEU A 111 14.28 7.64 15.61
C LEU A 111 15.13 8.26 14.51
N PRO A 112 16.38 7.78 14.32
CA PRO A 112 17.24 8.26 13.26
C PRO A 112 16.64 7.99 11.88
N ILE A 113 16.86 8.92 10.96
CA ILE A 113 16.44 8.76 9.56
C ILE A 113 17.59 8.09 8.81
N LYS A 114 17.29 6.95 8.20
CA LYS A 114 18.19 6.25 7.28
C LYS A 114 18.05 6.85 5.88
N GLU A 115 19.13 7.01 5.17
CA GLU A 115 19.13 7.40 3.76
C GLU A 115 18.48 6.30 2.90
N ASP A 116 17.91 6.73 1.77
CA ASP A 116 17.14 5.87 0.88
C ASP A 116 18.00 4.75 0.29
N THR A 117 17.42 3.58 0.17
CA THR A 117 18.07 2.44 -0.48
C THR A 117 17.85 2.54 -1.99
N PRO A 118 18.90 2.44 -2.81
CA PRO A 118 18.74 2.44 -4.26
C PRO A 118 17.70 1.41 -4.73
N GLY A 119 16.77 1.82 -5.58
CA GLY A 119 15.70 0.96 -6.09
C GLY A 119 14.41 0.95 -5.23
N GLU A 120 14.37 1.71 -4.15
CA GLU A 120 13.12 2.01 -3.45
C GLU A 120 12.49 3.30 -3.99
N ARG A 121 11.17 3.39 -3.92
CA ARG A 121 10.43 4.59 -4.34
C ARG A 121 10.23 5.53 -3.18
N ASP A 122 10.41 6.82 -3.42
CA ASP A 122 10.15 7.85 -2.42
C ASP A 122 8.67 7.89 -2.04
N ILE A 123 7.78 7.74 -3.03
CA ILE A 123 6.32 7.83 -2.84
C ILE A 123 5.63 6.68 -3.55
N THR A 124 4.74 5.99 -2.84
CA THR A 124 3.76 5.07 -3.43
C THR A 124 2.37 5.63 -3.25
N CYS A 125 1.55 5.59 -4.32
CA CYS A 125 0.19 6.11 -4.34
C CYS A 125 -0.63 5.28 -5.32
N ALA A 126 -1.76 4.73 -4.87
CA ALA A 126 -2.67 3.95 -5.69
C ALA A 126 -3.44 4.83 -6.67
N ASP A 127 -3.69 4.31 -7.86
CA ASP A 127 -4.72 4.86 -8.76
C ASP A 127 -6.02 4.07 -8.56
N ILE A 128 -6.91 4.58 -7.72
CA ILE A 128 -8.17 3.94 -7.37
C ILE A 128 -9.33 4.32 -8.30
N THR A 129 -9.06 4.96 -9.43
CA THR A 129 -10.10 5.47 -10.35
C THR A 129 -11.07 4.38 -10.80
N GLU A 130 -10.58 3.18 -11.11
CA GLU A 130 -11.44 2.08 -11.54
C GLU A 130 -12.33 1.57 -10.39
N LEU A 131 -11.81 1.46 -9.18
CA LEU A 131 -12.62 1.11 -8.00
C LEU A 131 -13.68 2.15 -7.70
N GLN A 132 -13.35 3.44 -7.84
CA GLN A 132 -14.33 4.53 -7.66
C GLN A 132 -15.47 4.48 -8.69
N LYS A 133 -15.18 4.13 -9.95
CA LYS A 133 -16.21 3.91 -10.97
C LYS A 133 -17.16 2.76 -10.62
N LEU A 134 -16.67 1.75 -9.91
CA LEU A 134 -17.45 0.65 -9.38
C LEU A 134 -18.20 0.99 -8.07
N GLY A 135 -18.06 2.22 -7.57
CA GLY A 135 -18.71 2.69 -6.36
C GLY A 135 -17.96 2.44 -5.06
N TRP A 136 -16.67 2.03 -5.12
CA TRP A 136 -15.86 1.83 -3.93
C TRP A 136 -14.97 3.03 -3.61
N SER A 137 -14.80 3.28 -2.32
CA SER A 137 -13.81 4.22 -1.80
C SER A 137 -13.28 3.74 -0.46
N PRO A 138 -12.01 4.00 -0.13
CA PRO A 138 -11.46 3.67 1.18
C PRO A 138 -12.15 4.52 2.26
N THR A 139 -12.36 3.94 3.43
CA THR A 139 -13.09 4.58 4.54
C THR A 139 -12.21 4.84 5.76
N ILE A 140 -11.04 4.20 5.85
CA ILE A 140 -10.18 4.23 7.04
C ILE A 140 -8.89 4.98 6.72
N ASN A 141 -8.65 6.07 7.45
CA ASN A 141 -7.38 6.80 7.39
C ASN A 141 -6.44 6.29 8.48
N ILE A 142 -5.21 5.93 8.13
CA ILE A 142 -4.23 5.39 9.07
C ILE A 142 -3.96 6.35 10.23
N LEU A 143 -3.92 7.65 9.98
CA LEU A 143 -3.67 8.63 11.04
C LEU A 143 -4.80 8.70 12.08
N ASP A 144 -6.01 8.24 11.75
CA ASP A 144 -7.14 8.23 12.67
C ASP A 144 -7.21 6.93 13.49
N THR A 145 -6.51 5.87 13.06
CA THR A 145 -6.49 4.57 13.75
C THR A 145 -5.41 4.46 14.81
N VAL A 146 -4.34 5.26 14.71
CA VAL A 146 -3.22 5.25 15.67
C VAL A 146 -3.46 6.28 16.79
N LYS A 147 -3.14 5.86 18.02
CA LYS A 147 -3.27 6.69 19.23
C LYS A 147 -1.91 7.11 19.75
#